data_392882b344079f1eaf73e05103a66789
#
_entry.id   392882b344079f1eaf73e05103a66789
#
_cell.length_a   1.000
_cell.length_b   1.000
_cell.length_c   1.000
_cell.angle_alpha   90.00
_cell.angle_beta   90.00
_cell.angle_gamma   90.00
#
_symmetry.space_group_name_H-M   'P 1'
#
loop_
_entity.id
_entity.type
_entity.pdbx_description
1 polymer ?
#
loop_
_entity_poly.entity_id
_entity_poly.type
_entity_poly.pdbx_seq_one_letter_code
_entity_poly.pdbx_strand_id
1 'polypeptide(L)'
;MTRLLARLGPDPLREDADPNRAWANLQATPGALGAALLDQAVIAGIGNVFRAEALFACGLHPGRPAASLTRAEFDRLWATVGEIMGRAVDDGRIVSIDPPAGRSRTEIPEDEARYVYKQACCRRCGAPVASWSLGGRTAYACPVDQPAASG
;
A
#
# COMPACT_ATOMS: atom_id res chain seq x y z
N MET A 1 -10.91 20.29 16.75
CA MET A 1 -9.62 19.62 16.53
C MET A 1 -9.61 18.22 17.09
N THR A 2 -10.03 18.05 18.32
CA THR A 2 -10.11 16.73 18.94
C THR A 2 -10.98 15.75 18.15
N ARG A 3 -12.09 16.24 17.60
CA ARG A 3 -12.96 15.41 16.75
C ARG A 3 -12.27 14.88 15.51
N LEU A 4 -11.46 15.73 14.87
CA LEU A 4 -10.75 15.33 13.65
C LEU A 4 -9.75 14.24 13.95
N LEU A 5 -8.97 14.39 15.04
CA LEU A 5 -8.00 13.40 15.47
C LEU A 5 -8.67 12.09 15.87
N ALA A 6 -9.83 12.16 16.54
CA ALA A 6 -10.57 10.96 16.93
C ALA A 6 -11.14 10.17 15.74
N ARG A 7 -11.28 10.82 14.58
CA ARG A 7 -11.77 10.18 13.36
C ARG A 7 -10.69 9.52 12.53
N LEU A 8 -9.42 9.78 12.83
CA LEU A 8 -8.32 9.16 12.10
C LEU A 8 -8.16 7.71 12.58
N GLY A 9 -7.90 6.83 11.61
CA GLY A 9 -7.54 5.46 11.90
C GLY A 9 -6.13 5.35 12.46
N PRO A 10 -5.70 4.13 12.83
CA PRO A 10 -4.34 3.92 13.31
C PRO A 10 -3.31 4.30 12.26
N ASP A 11 -2.22 4.92 12.71
CA ASP A 11 -1.09 5.29 11.85
C ASP A 11 0.01 4.23 12.03
N PRO A 12 0.37 3.49 10.97
CA PRO A 12 1.36 2.42 11.07
C PRO A 12 2.73 2.84 11.60
N LEU A 13 3.07 4.14 11.53
CA LEU A 13 4.36 4.65 12.03
C LEU A 13 4.35 4.91 13.53
N ARG A 14 3.19 4.91 14.17
CA ARG A 14 3.11 5.15 15.62
C ARG A 14 3.29 3.85 16.36
N GLU A 15 4.10 3.88 17.42
CA GLU A 15 4.33 2.72 18.27
C GLU A 15 3.06 2.25 18.99
N ASP A 16 2.16 3.19 19.28
CA ASP A 16 0.90 2.90 19.99
C ASP A 16 -0.25 2.58 19.04
N ALA A 17 0.01 2.44 17.73
CA ALA A 17 -1.02 2.08 16.77
C ALA A 17 -1.53 0.66 17.04
N ASP A 18 -2.86 0.52 17.07
CA ASP A 18 -3.49 -0.79 17.30
C ASP A 18 -3.86 -1.42 15.97
N PRO A 19 -3.15 -2.46 15.51
CA PRO A 19 -3.49 -3.13 14.26
C PRO A 19 -4.87 -3.79 14.30
N ASN A 20 -5.36 -4.18 15.47
CA ASN A 20 -6.70 -4.75 15.58
C ASN A 20 -7.78 -3.74 15.22
N ARG A 21 -7.57 -2.47 15.54
CA ARG A 21 -8.49 -1.40 15.17
C ARG A 21 -8.47 -1.19 13.66
N ALA A 22 -7.30 -1.21 13.02
CA ALA A 22 -7.19 -1.13 11.56
C ALA A 22 -7.89 -2.31 10.89
N TRP A 23 -7.70 -3.51 11.42
CA TRP A 23 -8.38 -4.72 10.95
C TRP A 23 -9.89 -4.57 11.01
N ALA A 24 -10.41 -4.16 12.17
CA ALA A 24 -11.84 -3.95 12.35
C ALA A 24 -12.39 -2.91 11.38
N ASN A 25 -11.65 -1.81 11.18
CA ASN A 25 -12.04 -0.76 10.24
C ASN A 25 -12.14 -1.29 8.81
N LEU A 26 -11.18 -2.10 8.38
CA LEU A 26 -11.20 -2.71 7.03
C LEU A 26 -12.37 -3.68 6.88
N GLN A 27 -12.62 -4.51 7.90
CA GLN A 27 -13.73 -5.46 7.87
C GLN A 27 -15.10 -4.77 7.81
N ALA A 28 -15.21 -3.58 8.37
CA ALA A 28 -16.43 -2.80 8.37
C ALA A 28 -16.58 -1.90 7.13
N THR A 29 -15.57 -1.79 6.30
CA THR A 29 -15.58 -0.89 5.14
C THR A 29 -16.22 -1.56 3.94
N PRO A 30 -17.31 -1.03 3.38
CA PRO A 30 -17.82 -1.51 2.09
C PRO A 30 -16.88 -1.04 0.98
N GLY A 31 -16.81 -1.80 -0.11
CA GLY A 31 -16.07 -1.40 -1.29
C GLY A 31 -14.66 -1.97 -1.34
N ALA A 32 -13.87 -1.43 -2.26
CA ALA A 32 -12.59 -1.99 -2.63
C ALA A 32 -11.48 -1.70 -1.61
N LEU A 33 -10.59 -2.66 -1.44
CA LEU A 33 -9.42 -2.56 -0.56
C LEU A 33 -8.59 -1.32 -0.86
N GLY A 34 -8.32 -1.06 -2.14
CA GLY A 34 -7.51 0.09 -2.54
C GLY A 34 -8.13 1.43 -2.17
N ALA A 35 -9.45 1.54 -2.23
CA ALA A 35 -10.13 2.76 -1.80
C ALA A 35 -10.09 2.90 -0.27
N ALA A 36 -10.30 1.79 0.43
CA ALA A 36 -10.27 1.76 1.90
C ALA A 36 -8.91 2.21 2.45
N LEU A 37 -7.81 1.79 1.81
CA LEU A 37 -6.46 2.17 2.25
C LEU A 37 -6.17 3.66 2.13
N LEU A 38 -6.83 4.37 1.22
CA LEU A 38 -6.70 5.82 1.10
C LEU A 38 -7.59 6.58 2.08
N ASP A 39 -8.54 5.92 2.71
CA ASP A 39 -9.42 6.54 3.69
C ASP A 39 -8.67 6.68 5.01
N GLN A 40 -8.35 7.92 5.38
CA GLN A 40 -7.59 8.22 6.59
C GLN A 40 -8.32 7.84 7.87
N ALA A 41 -9.65 7.65 7.81
CA ALA A 41 -10.43 7.18 8.96
C ALA A 41 -10.26 5.67 9.17
N VAL A 42 -9.86 4.94 8.15
CA VAL A 42 -9.60 3.48 8.23
C VAL A 42 -8.19 3.23 8.73
N ILE A 43 -7.19 3.76 8.01
CA ILE A 43 -5.78 3.73 8.39
C ILE A 43 -5.19 5.08 8.01
N ALA A 44 -4.56 5.75 8.96
CA ALA A 44 -3.97 7.06 8.70
C ALA A 44 -2.59 6.96 8.05
N GLY A 45 -2.28 7.93 7.20
CA GLY A 45 -0.93 8.10 6.66
C GLY A 45 -0.65 7.43 5.33
N ILE A 46 -1.53 6.61 4.79
CA ILE A 46 -1.31 5.91 3.53
C ILE A 46 -1.66 6.81 2.35
N GLY A 47 -0.65 7.23 1.59
CA GLY A 47 -0.85 7.95 0.34
C GLY A 47 -0.86 7.01 -0.86
N ASN A 48 -0.99 7.59 -2.06
CA ASN A 48 -1.14 6.79 -3.28
C ASN A 48 0.06 5.92 -3.61
N VAL A 49 1.28 6.40 -3.35
CA VAL A 49 2.50 5.61 -3.60
C VAL A 49 2.55 4.42 -2.64
N PHE A 50 2.33 4.67 -1.35
CA PHE A 50 2.33 3.60 -0.34
C PHE A 50 1.25 2.56 -0.65
N ARG A 51 0.05 3.00 -1.03
CA ARG A 51 -1.02 2.09 -1.43
C ARG A 51 -0.58 1.17 -2.56
N ALA A 52 -0.07 1.75 -3.64
CA ALA A 52 0.33 0.99 -4.82
C ALA A 52 1.42 -0.02 -4.50
N GLU A 53 2.47 0.42 -3.82
CA GLU A 53 3.65 -0.40 -3.59
C GLU A 53 3.44 -1.45 -2.49
N ALA A 54 2.68 -1.13 -1.45
CA ALA A 54 2.37 -2.09 -0.39
C ALA A 54 1.48 -3.22 -0.91
N LEU A 55 0.46 -2.90 -1.69
CA LEU A 55 -0.41 -3.91 -2.28
C LEU A 55 0.36 -4.80 -3.25
N PHE A 56 1.26 -4.21 -4.04
CA PHE A 56 2.13 -4.97 -4.93
C PHE A 56 3.01 -5.94 -4.13
N ALA A 57 3.66 -5.46 -3.08
CA ALA A 57 4.56 -6.29 -2.27
C ALA A 57 3.84 -7.47 -1.63
N CYS A 58 2.57 -7.31 -1.31
CA CYS A 58 1.75 -8.36 -0.71
C CYS A 58 1.00 -9.22 -1.74
N GLY A 59 1.09 -8.89 -3.03
CA GLY A 59 0.38 -9.62 -4.08
C GLY A 59 -1.13 -9.44 -4.02
N LEU A 60 -1.61 -8.33 -3.46
CA LEU A 60 -3.04 -8.07 -3.26
C LEU A 60 -3.57 -7.13 -4.34
N HIS A 61 -4.66 -7.52 -4.99
CA HIS A 61 -5.30 -6.68 -5.99
C HIS A 61 -6.09 -5.55 -5.32
N PRO A 62 -5.90 -4.28 -5.76
CA PRO A 62 -6.59 -3.16 -5.14
C PRO A 62 -8.12 -3.21 -5.26
N GLY A 63 -8.63 -3.88 -6.29
CA GLY A 63 -10.07 -3.97 -6.54
C GLY A 63 -10.82 -4.98 -5.70
N ARG A 64 -10.13 -5.85 -4.96
CA ARG A 64 -10.84 -6.83 -4.13
C ARG A 64 -11.56 -6.13 -2.98
N PRO A 65 -12.67 -6.70 -2.48
CA PRO A 65 -13.37 -6.11 -1.33
C PRO A 65 -12.46 -6.00 -0.10
N ALA A 66 -12.52 -4.87 0.59
CA ALA A 66 -11.74 -4.68 1.82
C ALA A 66 -12.08 -5.75 2.86
N ALA A 67 -13.36 -6.11 2.97
CA ALA A 67 -13.82 -7.11 3.93
C ALA A 67 -13.41 -8.55 3.55
N SER A 68 -12.92 -8.77 2.33
CA SER A 68 -12.47 -10.10 1.89
C SER A 68 -11.07 -10.46 2.37
N LEU A 69 -10.34 -9.50 2.92
CA LEU A 69 -8.98 -9.71 3.39
C LEU A 69 -8.96 -10.68 4.56
N THR A 70 -8.09 -11.69 4.50
CA THR A 70 -7.92 -12.60 5.65
C THR A 70 -7.03 -11.92 6.69
N ARG A 71 -7.07 -12.41 7.93
CA ARG A 71 -6.23 -11.86 8.98
C ARG A 71 -4.75 -11.99 8.65
N ALA A 72 -4.33 -13.12 8.07
CA ALA A 72 -2.95 -13.32 7.67
C ALA A 72 -2.52 -12.34 6.59
N GLU A 73 -3.37 -12.10 5.60
CA GLU A 73 -3.13 -11.09 4.57
C GLU A 73 -3.04 -9.71 5.16
N PHE A 74 -3.93 -9.38 6.10
CA PHE A 74 -3.89 -8.09 6.78
C PHE A 74 -2.60 -7.90 7.58
N ASP A 75 -2.19 -8.90 8.35
CA ASP A 75 -0.98 -8.81 9.16
C ASP A 75 0.24 -8.54 8.29
N ARG A 76 0.33 -9.20 7.15
CA ARG A 76 1.41 -8.97 6.19
C ARG A 76 1.34 -7.57 5.58
N LEU A 77 0.14 -7.13 5.22
CA LEU A 77 -0.06 -5.79 4.66
C LEU A 77 0.31 -4.70 5.66
N TRP A 78 -0.14 -4.84 6.91
CA TRP A 78 0.17 -3.89 7.98
C TRP A 78 1.68 -3.77 8.21
N ALA A 79 2.36 -4.92 8.31
CA ALA A 79 3.82 -4.94 8.48
C ALA A 79 4.54 -4.32 7.28
N THR A 80 4.08 -4.62 6.06
CA THR A 80 4.67 -4.10 4.83
C THR A 80 4.50 -2.59 4.70
N VAL A 81 3.31 -2.09 5.01
CA VAL A 81 3.04 -0.64 4.98
C VAL A 81 3.96 0.07 5.97
N GLY A 82 4.04 -0.44 7.20
CA GLY A 82 4.91 0.15 8.23
C GLY A 82 6.38 0.16 7.80
N GLU A 83 6.84 -0.91 7.17
CA GLU A 83 8.22 -1.01 6.69
C GLU A 83 8.51 0.01 5.58
N ILE A 84 7.64 0.10 4.57
CA ILE A 84 7.82 1.03 3.46
C ILE A 84 7.76 2.47 3.94
N MET A 85 6.80 2.80 4.80
CA MET A 85 6.67 4.14 5.37
C MET A 85 7.87 4.50 6.25
N GLY A 86 8.36 3.54 7.06
CA GLY A 86 9.53 3.75 7.90
C GLY A 86 10.79 4.02 7.08
N ARG A 87 10.99 3.26 6.00
CA ARG A 87 12.11 3.50 5.07
C ARG A 87 12.01 4.89 4.44
N ALA A 88 10.80 5.31 4.08
CA ALA A 88 10.60 6.63 3.46
C ALA A 88 10.97 7.77 4.40
N VAL A 89 10.70 7.62 5.69
CA VAL A 89 11.12 8.60 6.70
C VAL A 89 12.64 8.70 6.74
N ASP A 90 13.33 7.56 6.78
CA ASP A 90 14.80 7.52 6.83
C ASP A 90 15.44 8.04 5.55
N ASP A 91 14.88 7.67 4.40
CA ASP A 91 15.46 8.00 3.09
C ASP A 91 15.08 9.39 2.59
N GLY A 92 14.05 10.01 3.16
CA GLY A 92 13.49 11.27 2.66
C GLY A 92 12.73 11.14 1.35
N ARG A 93 12.49 9.91 0.87
CA ARG A 93 11.69 9.61 -0.34
C ARG A 93 11.24 8.16 -0.30
N ILE A 94 10.31 7.80 -1.17
CA ILE A 94 9.75 6.44 -1.20
C ILE A 94 10.53 5.58 -2.18
N VAL A 95 11.31 4.63 -1.66
CA VAL A 95 12.00 3.60 -2.44
C VAL A 95 11.48 2.25 -1.98
N SER A 96 10.66 1.61 -2.80
CA SER A 96 10.02 0.35 -2.45
C SER A 96 10.75 -0.87 -3.00
N ILE A 97 11.57 -0.69 -4.05
CA ILE A 97 12.33 -1.80 -4.63
C ILE A 97 13.49 -2.19 -3.71
N ASP A 98 13.90 -3.45 -3.84
CA ASP A 98 15.11 -3.92 -3.21
C ASP A 98 16.30 -3.56 -4.10
N PRO A 99 17.30 -2.81 -3.60
CA PRO A 99 18.44 -2.41 -4.43
C PRO A 99 19.20 -3.62 -4.95
N PRO A 100 19.74 -3.55 -6.18
CA PRO A 100 20.65 -4.59 -6.66
C PRO A 100 21.87 -4.75 -5.74
N ALA A 101 22.49 -5.92 -5.79
CA ALA A 101 23.68 -6.18 -5.00
C ALA A 101 24.76 -5.10 -5.23
N GLY A 102 25.32 -4.57 -4.14
CA GLY A 102 26.34 -3.54 -4.21
C GLY A 102 25.81 -2.11 -4.33
N ARG A 103 24.48 -1.91 -4.39
CA ARG A 103 23.88 -0.57 -4.42
C ARG A 103 23.01 -0.34 -3.22
N SER A 104 23.03 0.89 -2.71
CA SER A 104 22.14 1.31 -1.61
C SER A 104 20.89 1.97 -2.15
N ARG A 105 19.87 2.12 -1.28
CA ARG A 105 18.63 2.81 -1.66
C ARG A 105 18.87 4.25 -2.08
N THR A 106 19.89 4.90 -1.53
CA THR A 106 20.21 6.30 -1.89
C THR A 106 20.69 6.44 -3.32
N GLU A 107 21.22 5.36 -3.90
CA GLU A 107 21.75 5.36 -5.27
C GLU A 107 20.71 5.06 -6.33
N ILE A 108 19.49 4.65 -5.93
CA ILE A 108 18.43 4.28 -6.88
C ILE A 108 17.82 5.56 -7.48
N PRO A 109 17.80 5.69 -8.82
CA PRO A 109 17.12 6.83 -9.46
C PRO A 109 15.64 6.85 -9.14
N GLU A 110 15.06 8.05 -9.12
CA GLU A 110 13.65 8.24 -8.77
C GLU A 110 12.70 7.45 -9.68
N ASP A 111 12.99 7.38 -10.97
CA ASP A 111 12.17 6.64 -11.94
C ASP A 111 12.30 5.12 -11.81
N GLU A 112 13.26 4.64 -11.03
CA GLU A 112 13.47 3.21 -10.77
C GLU A 112 13.11 2.81 -9.33
N ALA A 113 12.61 3.74 -8.54
CA ALA A 113 12.44 3.55 -7.11
C ALA A 113 11.22 2.71 -6.72
N ARG A 114 10.27 2.48 -7.65
CA ARG A 114 9.00 1.78 -7.36
C ARG A 114 8.74 0.69 -8.38
N TYR A 115 7.99 -0.34 -7.94
CA TYR A 115 7.66 -1.47 -8.81
C TYR A 115 6.56 -1.14 -9.80
N VAL A 116 5.47 -0.53 -9.36
CA VAL A 116 4.27 -0.31 -10.20
C VAL A 116 3.81 1.14 -10.26
N TYR A 117 4.06 1.94 -9.23
CA TYR A 117 3.57 3.31 -9.17
C TYR A 117 4.13 4.14 -10.32
N LYS A 118 3.24 4.63 -11.20
CA LYS A 118 3.58 5.41 -12.40
C LYS A 118 4.56 4.67 -13.33
N GLN A 119 4.49 3.35 -13.33
CA GLN A 119 5.31 2.53 -14.23
C GLN A 119 4.45 2.02 -15.37
N ALA A 120 5.01 1.98 -16.58
CA ALA A 120 4.35 1.37 -17.73
C ALA A 120 4.37 -0.16 -17.61
N CYS A 121 5.48 -0.70 -17.11
CA CYS A 121 5.66 -2.14 -16.91
C CYS A 121 6.14 -2.41 -15.49
N CYS A 122 5.72 -3.55 -14.94
CA CYS A 122 6.14 -4.01 -13.63
C CYS A 122 7.65 -4.24 -13.61
N ARG A 123 8.35 -3.65 -12.63
CA ARG A 123 9.80 -3.80 -12.51
C ARG A 123 10.24 -5.19 -12.06
N ARG A 124 9.31 -5.99 -11.56
CA ARG A 124 9.63 -7.36 -11.14
C ARG A 124 9.48 -8.36 -12.29
N CYS A 125 8.36 -8.32 -13.02
CA CYS A 125 8.07 -9.35 -14.04
C CYS A 125 7.97 -8.80 -15.46
N GLY A 126 7.98 -7.47 -15.64
CA GLY A 126 7.91 -6.85 -16.96
C GLY A 126 6.53 -6.76 -17.58
N ALA A 127 5.50 -7.29 -16.93
CA ALA A 127 4.13 -7.22 -17.44
C ALA A 127 3.62 -5.77 -17.45
N PRO A 128 2.73 -5.41 -18.41
CA PRO A 128 2.14 -4.08 -18.42
C PRO A 128 1.39 -3.81 -17.12
N VAL A 129 1.61 -2.63 -16.54
CA VAL A 129 0.91 -2.20 -15.33
C VAL A 129 -0.49 -1.71 -15.70
N ALA A 130 -1.51 -2.22 -15.00
CA ALA A 130 -2.87 -1.71 -15.13
C ALA A 130 -3.05 -0.48 -14.25
N SER A 131 -3.78 0.51 -14.74
CA SER A 131 -4.09 1.71 -13.95
C SER A 131 -5.54 2.12 -14.16
N TRP A 132 -6.18 2.56 -13.08
CA TRP A 132 -7.57 3.01 -13.13
C TRP A 132 -7.86 3.89 -11.91
N SER A 133 -8.95 4.66 -11.97
CA SER A 133 -9.35 5.51 -10.85
C SER A 133 -9.97 4.66 -9.75
N LEU A 134 -9.48 4.81 -8.53
CA LEU A 134 -9.98 4.08 -7.37
C LEU A 134 -9.75 4.90 -6.11
N GLY A 135 -10.82 5.26 -5.41
CA GLY A 135 -10.74 6.07 -4.20
C GLY A 135 -10.31 7.52 -4.48
N GLY A 136 -10.62 8.03 -5.66
CA GLY A 136 -10.28 9.40 -6.05
C GLY A 136 -8.85 9.60 -6.53
N ARG A 137 -8.05 8.55 -6.59
CA ARG A 137 -6.65 8.59 -7.06
C ARG A 137 -6.42 7.43 -8.03
N THR A 138 -5.40 7.55 -8.87
CA THR A 138 -5.06 6.48 -9.81
C THR A 138 -4.43 5.31 -9.08
N ALA A 139 -5.05 4.14 -9.19
CA ALA A 139 -4.51 2.89 -8.71
C ALA A 139 -3.58 2.27 -9.76
N TYR A 140 -2.56 1.56 -9.31
CA TYR A 140 -1.61 0.85 -10.17
C TYR A 140 -1.48 -0.58 -9.67
N ALA A 141 -1.52 -1.55 -10.58
CA ALA A 141 -1.36 -2.96 -10.21
C ALA A 141 -0.72 -3.75 -11.35
N CYS A 142 0.08 -4.74 -10.99
CA CYS A 142 0.60 -5.72 -11.93
C CYS A 142 -0.40 -6.87 -12.04
N PRO A 143 -1.01 -7.12 -13.22
CA PRO A 143 -2.00 -8.19 -13.35
C PRO A 143 -1.44 -9.59 -13.05
N VAL A 144 -0.14 -9.77 -13.21
CA VAL A 144 0.53 -11.05 -12.98
C VAL A 144 0.83 -11.26 -11.49
N ASP A 145 1.47 -10.26 -10.86
CA ASP A 145 1.87 -10.36 -9.45
C ASP A 145 0.73 -10.04 -8.47
N GLN A 146 -0.30 -9.35 -8.93
CA GLN A 146 -1.47 -8.96 -8.15
C GLN A 146 -2.74 -9.41 -8.88
N PRO A 147 -2.95 -10.72 -9.05
CA PRO A 147 -4.11 -11.19 -9.82
C PRO A 147 -5.42 -10.78 -9.14
N ALA A 148 -6.41 -10.42 -9.96
CA ALA A 148 -7.73 -10.13 -9.47
C ALA A 148 -8.29 -11.37 -8.78
N ALA A 149 -8.98 -11.16 -7.66
CA ALA A 149 -9.59 -12.28 -6.95
C ALA A 149 -10.60 -12.96 -7.86
N SER A 150 -10.48 -14.28 -8.01
CA SER A 150 -11.41 -15.04 -8.81
C SER A 150 -12.73 -15.19 -8.06
N GLY A 151 -13.76 -14.66 -8.63
CA GLY A 151 -15.13 -14.80 -8.17
C GLY A 151 -15.45 -14.11 -6.89
#